data_1bf40eea8a1d35e850f50e2ed91c2e55
#
_entry.id   1bf40eea8a1d35e850f50e2ed91c2e55
#
_cell.length_a   1.000
_cell.length_b   1.000
_cell.length_c   1.000
_cell.angle_alpha   90.00
_cell.angle_beta   90.00
_cell.angle_gamma   90.00
#
_symmetry.space_group_name_H-M   'P 1'
#
loop_
_entity.id
_entity.type
_entity.pdbx_description
1 polymer ?
#
loop_
_entity_poly.entity_id
_entity_poly.type
_entity_poly.pdbx_seq_one_letter_code
_entity_poly.pdbx_strand_id
1 'polypeptide(L)' 'MELQYYHKTKINKVNQGTLFKLKPTDTAPVWVRDHYDKASKTYACHKYDDSNHEKFFKGTKDIYTNFTF' A
#
# COMPACT_ATOMS: atom_id res chain seq x y z
N MET A 1 2.96 25.02 -4.45
CA MET A 1 2.72 23.58 -4.68
C MET A 1 3.76 22.78 -3.94
N GLU A 2 3.31 21.84 -3.12
CA GLU A 2 4.23 20.97 -2.41
C GLU A 2 4.61 19.78 -3.26
N LEU A 3 5.89 19.43 -3.25
CA LEU A 3 6.38 18.23 -3.88
C LEU A 3 6.49 17.14 -2.83
N GLN A 4 5.96 15.97 -3.12
CA GLN A 4 6.12 14.82 -2.25
C GLN A 4 7.15 13.88 -2.83
N TYR A 5 8.06 13.46 -1.99
CA TYR A 5 9.13 12.54 -2.38
C TYR A 5 8.73 11.14 -1.93
N TYR A 6 8.06 10.42 -2.82
CA TYR A 6 7.61 9.07 -2.52
C TYR A 6 8.79 8.13 -2.40
N HIS A 7 8.67 7.17 -1.48
CA HIS A 7 9.65 6.10 -1.33
C HIS A 7 9.07 4.85 -1.98
N LYS A 8 9.71 4.39 -3.06
CA LYS A 8 9.30 3.16 -3.75
C LYS A 8 9.91 1.97 -3.04
N THR A 9 9.07 0.99 -2.70
CA THR A 9 9.53 -0.22 -2.03
C THR A 9 8.61 -1.38 -2.42
N LYS A 10 8.96 -2.59 -1.97
CA LYS A 10 8.10 -3.76 -2.16
C LYS A 10 7.17 -3.91 -0.97
N ILE A 11 5.96 -4.42 -1.21
CA ILE A 11 4.97 -4.56 -0.14
C ILE A 11 5.47 -5.49 0.98
N ASN A 12 6.35 -6.46 0.66
CA ASN A 12 6.90 -7.35 1.67
C ASN A 12 7.93 -6.69 2.57
N LYS A 13 8.30 -5.44 2.33
CA LYS A 13 9.27 -4.70 3.13
C LYS A 13 8.63 -3.79 4.17
N VAL A 14 7.30 -3.68 4.17
CA VAL A 14 6.61 -2.79 5.08
C VAL A 14 5.81 -3.59 6.10
N ASN A 15 5.56 -2.99 7.26
CA ASN A 15 4.84 -3.63 8.35
C ASN A 15 3.33 -3.58 8.13
N GLN A 16 2.63 -4.47 8.82
CA GLN A 16 1.17 -4.44 8.86
C GLN A 16 0.72 -3.07 9.40
N GLY A 17 -0.28 -2.49 8.75
CA GLY A 17 -0.80 -1.18 9.12
C GLY A 17 -0.16 -0.04 8.35
N THR A 18 0.86 -0.32 7.53
CA THR A 18 1.52 0.72 6.74
C THR A 18 0.57 1.27 5.68
N LEU A 19 0.52 2.58 5.57
CA LEU A 19 -0.23 3.26 4.50
C LEU A 19 0.63 3.38 3.26
N PHE A 20 0.06 3.10 2.11
CA PHE A 20 0.81 3.16 0.86
C PHE A 20 -0.10 3.54 -0.30
N LYS A 21 0.52 3.88 -1.43
CA LYS A 21 -0.16 4.13 -2.69
C LYS A 21 0.40 3.20 -3.75
N LEU A 22 -0.38 2.93 -4.77
CA LEU A 22 0.05 2.10 -5.90
C LEU A 22 0.72 2.92 -6.99
N LYS A 23 0.56 4.23 -6.94
CA LYS A 23 1.18 5.18 -7.88
C LYS A 23 1.71 6.37 -7.11
N PRO A 24 2.82 6.98 -7.54
CA PRO A 24 3.41 8.12 -6.84
C PRO A 24 2.74 9.42 -7.27
N THR A 25 1.44 9.53 -7.07
CA THR A 25 0.68 10.72 -7.43
C THR A 25 -0.21 11.15 -6.27
N ASP A 26 -0.50 12.43 -6.19
CA ASP A 26 -1.33 12.97 -5.12
C ASP A 26 -2.77 12.46 -5.18
N THR A 27 -3.24 12.12 -6.37
CA THR A 27 -4.62 11.68 -6.57
C THR A 27 -4.82 10.18 -6.40
N ALA A 28 -3.73 9.41 -6.26
CA ALA A 28 -3.84 7.97 -6.08
C ALA A 28 -4.48 7.64 -4.73
N PRO A 29 -5.37 6.65 -4.69
CA PRO A 29 -5.96 6.23 -3.42
C PRO A 29 -4.92 5.72 -2.44
N VAL A 30 -5.19 5.92 -1.14
CA VAL A 30 -4.34 5.40 -0.08
C VAL A 30 -4.85 4.03 0.32
N TRP A 31 -3.93 3.09 0.48
CA TRP A 31 -4.20 1.71 0.89
C TRP A 31 -3.53 1.43 2.22
N VAL A 32 -4.06 0.43 2.94
CA VAL A 32 -3.51 -0.04 4.21
C VAL A 32 -3.09 -1.49 4.02
N ARG A 33 -1.85 -1.81 4.40
CA ARG A 33 -1.39 -3.19 4.36
C ARG A 33 -1.95 -3.95 5.56
N ASP A 34 -2.70 -5.00 5.28
CA ASP A 34 -3.25 -5.88 6.30
C ASP A 34 -2.37 -7.12 6.50
N HIS A 35 -2.96 -8.22 6.88
CA HIS A 35 -2.21 -9.43 7.18
C HIS A 35 -1.67 -10.12 5.94
N TYR A 36 -0.67 -10.98 6.15
CA TYR A 36 -0.15 -11.85 5.10
C TYR A 36 -0.94 -13.15 5.08
N ASP A 37 -1.40 -13.54 3.90
CA ASP A 37 -2.11 -14.81 3.71
C ASP A 37 -1.12 -15.87 3.24
N LYS A 38 -0.80 -16.80 4.13
CA LYS A 38 0.16 -17.87 3.83
C LYS A 38 -0.34 -18.84 2.76
N ALA A 39 -1.64 -19.04 2.70
CA ALA A 39 -2.21 -20.00 1.74
C ALA A 39 -2.02 -19.53 0.31
N SER A 40 -2.28 -18.25 0.04
CA SER A 40 -2.13 -17.68 -1.31
C SER A 40 -0.78 -17.01 -1.51
N LYS A 41 0.00 -16.84 -0.43
CA LYS A 41 1.28 -16.12 -0.44
C LYS A 41 1.12 -14.69 -0.93
N THR A 42 0.07 -14.02 -0.45
CA THR A 42 -0.22 -12.64 -0.82
C THR A 42 -0.47 -11.81 0.43
N TYR A 43 -0.39 -10.49 0.25
CA TYR A 43 -0.66 -9.52 1.31
C TYR A 43 -2.04 -8.94 1.08
N ALA A 44 -2.92 -9.09 2.06
CA ALA A 44 -4.24 -8.46 2.03
C ALA A 44 -4.09 -6.97 2.28
N CYS A 45 -4.84 -6.16 1.55
CA CYS A 45 -4.83 -4.72 1.70
C CYS A 45 -6.25 -4.20 1.53
N HIS A 46 -6.54 -3.06 2.15
CA HIS A 46 -7.83 -2.40 1.95
C HIS A 46 -7.61 -0.91 1.72
N LYS A 47 -8.58 -0.28 1.07
CA LYS A 47 -8.53 1.18 0.90
C LYS A 47 -8.68 1.86 2.24
N TYR A 48 -7.91 2.92 2.46
CA TYR A 48 -7.91 3.65 3.72
C TYR A 48 -9.31 4.15 4.11
N ASP A 49 -10.09 4.63 3.15
CA ASP A 49 -11.40 5.20 3.38
C ASP A 49 -12.55 4.25 3.07
N ASP A 50 -12.26 2.99 2.72
CA ASP A 50 -13.29 2.00 2.42
C ASP A 50 -12.76 0.60 2.73
N SER A 51 -12.99 0.14 3.95
CA SER A 51 -12.49 -1.14 4.42
C SER A 51 -13.11 -2.34 3.70
N ASN A 52 -14.22 -2.14 2.99
CA ASN A 52 -14.83 -3.20 2.20
C ASN A 52 -14.17 -3.39 0.84
N HIS A 53 -13.32 -2.45 0.44
CA HIS A 53 -12.61 -2.55 -0.83
C HIS A 53 -11.25 -3.17 -0.60
N GLU A 54 -11.16 -4.48 -0.77
CA GLU A 54 -9.94 -5.24 -0.52
C GLU A 54 -9.27 -5.67 -1.80
N LYS A 55 -7.94 -5.77 -1.75
CA LYS A 55 -7.13 -6.37 -2.81
C LYS A 55 -6.01 -7.18 -2.18
N PHE A 56 -5.49 -8.14 -2.96
CA PHE A 56 -4.38 -8.98 -2.54
C PHE A 56 -3.22 -8.79 -3.50
N PHE A 57 -2.03 -8.59 -2.95
CA PHE A 57 -0.83 -8.34 -3.76
C PHE A 57 0.26 -9.34 -3.39
N LYS A 58 1.04 -9.75 -4.39
CA LYS A 58 2.24 -10.57 -4.14
C LYS A 58 3.30 -9.70 -3.47
N GLY A 59 4.21 -10.35 -2.73
CA GLY A 59 5.25 -9.64 -1.98
C GLY A 59 6.17 -8.79 -2.83
N THR A 60 6.24 -9.06 -4.13
CA THR A 60 7.09 -8.31 -5.06
C THR A 60 6.38 -7.07 -5.65
N LYS A 61 5.16 -6.80 -5.23
CA LYS A 61 4.42 -5.63 -5.73
C LYS A 61 5.10 -4.35 -5.30
N ASP A 62 5.36 -3.46 -6.25
CA ASP A 62 5.89 -2.13 -5.97
C ASP A 62 4.81 -1.25 -5.35
N ILE A 63 5.16 -0.59 -4.26
CA ILE A 63 4.28 0.37 -3.59
C ILE A 63 5.05 1.64 -3.29
N TYR A 64 4.31 2.69 -2.92
CA TYR A 64 4.90 4.00 -2.65
C TYR A 64 4.46 4.48 -1.28
N THR A 65 5.43 4.85 -0.46
CA THR A 65 5.23 5.33 0.91
C THR A 65 5.82 6.73 1.07
N ASN A 66 5.87 7.22 2.32
CA ASN A 66 6.48 8.52 2.64
C ASN A 66 5.73 9.68 2.00
N PHE A 67 4.43 9.71 2.20
CA PHE A 67 3.58 10.79 1.72
C PHE A 67 2.71 11.32 2.86
N THR A 68 2.15 12.50 2.65
CA THR A 68 1.18 13.09 3.57
C THR A 68 -0.17 13.24 2.88
N PHE A 69 -1.22 13.27 3.70
CA PHE A 69 -2.58 13.42 3.17
C PHE A 69 -3.53 13.98 4.24
#